data_6bd7931e25058eb0e80452667a27f0ac
#
_entry.id   6bd7931e25058eb0e80452667a27f0ac
#
_cell.length_a   1.000
_cell.length_b   1.000
_cell.length_c   1.000
_cell.angle_alpha   90.00
_cell.angle_beta   90.00
_cell.angle_gamma   90.00
#
_symmetry.space_group_name_H-M   'P 1'
#
loop_
_entity.id
_entity.type
_entity.pdbx_description
1 polymer ?
#
loop_
_entity_poly.entity_id
_entity_poly.type
_entity_poly.pdbx_seq_one_letter_code
_entity_poly.pdbx_strand_id
1 'polypeptide(L)'
;MKKKIALVQLAKHREPRLLVTGQTISQFGDGVALVALTLLVFDATHSASKLAWFAAARMTPLVVFLLVGGAIVDRFSRRILLLISDCVRAFLTAILVVMIATGHLRYFELLIFAVLFGTFDALFMPCITALTPEIVPEDLLPAMNAVRPLSNNLMGNMIGPAVGGVIAATSTSWAIGVDCMTFLFSAGALFLMKPTPTPSRTQGSTMFSEIKEGIRHVRTTRWLRTGLVAAGLANAIMFSPMAVLLPVLLLHTFHDSKEIVGYTFAVFGLSGVLGAVVASNLKTPRRRIRVMWTFWTISSLSGLIVGVATNYWEVMLFPLIASPMLLLGNVVWESMMQTEVPRDLLGRVSSVDWFMSLGLAPVGLVLAGALATAWGVRTYFVVVSLASAAPGIWIILSRKINEIDRGRLKGSEVAVHPRGTDPLGESPSSQNLGI
;
A
#
# COMPACT_ATOMS: atom_id res chain seq x y z
N MET A 1 -19.79 -7.18 19.07
CA MET A 1 -20.11 -6.14 20.06
C MET A 1 -18.86 -5.41 20.58
N LYS A 2 -17.80 -6.08 21.05
CA LYS A 2 -16.55 -5.44 21.55
C LYS A 2 -15.86 -4.50 20.56
N LYS A 3 -15.79 -4.83 19.25
CA LYS A 3 -15.17 -3.96 18.21
C LYS A 3 -15.92 -2.64 17.98
N LYS A 4 -17.28 -2.64 18.04
CA LYS A 4 -18.07 -1.41 17.93
C LYS A 4 -17.83 -0.47 19.12
N ILE A 5 -17.62 -1.03 20.32
CA ILE A 5 -17.32 -0.27 21.54
C ILE A 5 -15.96 0.41 21.42
N ALA A 6 -14.93 -0.27 20.92
CA ALA A 6 -13.59 0.30 20.76
C ALA A 6 -13.55 1.46 19.74
N LEU A 7 -14.29 1.36 18.62
CA LEU A 7 -14.42 2.47 17.65
C LEU A 7 -15.10 3.70 18.24
N VAL A 8 -16.18 3.49 19.02
CA VAL A 8 -16.86 4.59 19.72
C VAL A 8 -15.97 5.21 20.80
N GLN A 9 -15.18 4.39 21.50
CA GLN A 9 -14.22 4.88 22.48
C GLN A 9 -13.11 5.69 21.83
N LEU A 10 -12.56 5.23 20.69
CA LEU A 10 -11.54 5.97 19.94
C LEU A 10 -12.04 7.37 19.55
N ALA A 11 -13.31 7.49 19.11
CA ALA A 11 -13.93 8.77 18.75
C ALA A 11 -14.15 9.72 19.94
N LYS A 12 -14.16 9.22 21.20
CA LYS A 12 -14.26 10.04 22.40
C LYS A 12 -12.95 10.75 22.77
N HIS A 13 -11.80 10.17 22.39
CA HIS A 13 -10.51 10.80 22.60
C HIS A 13 -10.23 11.88 21.57
N ARG A 14 -9.94 13.10 22.02
CA ARG A 14 -9.80 14.28 21.16
C ARG A 14 -8.70 14.11 20.10
N GLU A 15 -7.49 13.70 20.51
CA GLU A 15 -6.32 13.62 19.64
C GLU A 15 -6.49 12.54 18.55
N PRO A 16 -6.84 11.28 18.86
CA PRO A 16 -7.14 10.28 17.83
C PRO A 16 -8.27 10.68 16.90
N ARG A 17 -9.33 11.33 17.41
CA ARG A 17 -10.45 11.82 16.59
C ARG A 17 -10.00 12.87 15.59
N LEU A 18 -9.22 13.89 16.01
CA LEU A 18 -8.66 14.90 15.12
C LEU A 18 -7.78 14.27 14.03
N LEU A 19 -6.90 13.34 14.42
CA LEU A 19 -6.04 12.65 13.46
C LEU A 19 -6.86 11.84 12.45
N VAL A 20 -7.79 10.99 12.91
CA VAL A 20 -8.59 10.15 12.03
C VAL A 20 -9.45 10.99 11.08
N THR A 21 -10.14 12.04 11.58
CA THR A 21 -11.00 12.88 10.73
C THR A 21 -10.17 13.67 9.71
N GLY A 22 -9.07 14.29 10.13
CA GLY A 22 -8.16 15.00 9.22
C GLY A 22 -7.65 14.09 8.10
N GLN A 23 -7.16 12.92 8.49
CA GLN A 23 -6.61 11.96 7.55
C GLN A 23 -7.65 11.34 6.61
N THR A 24 -8.85 11.03 7.12
CA THR A 24 -9.94 10.49 6.29
C THR A 24 -10.35 11.48 5.19
N ILE A 25 -10.41 12.77 5.52
CA ILE A 25 -10.73 13.83 4.57
C ILE A 25 -9.57 14.04 3.58
N SER A 26 -8.32 14.05 4.05
CA SER A 26 -7.15 14.16 3.18
C SER A 26 -7.07 12.98 2.19
N GLN A 27 -7.27 11.74 2.65
CA GLN A 27 -7.29 10.56 1.78
C GLN A 27 -8.39 10.61 0.71
N PHE A 28 -9.55 11.20 1.03
CA PHE A 28 -10.58 11.47 0.02
C PHE A 28 -10.07 12.44 -1.05
N GLY A 29 -9.43 13.56 -0.64
CA GLY A 29 -8.80 14.51 -1.57
C GLY A 29 -7.73 13.86 -2.43
N ASP A 30 -6.82 13.09 -1.83
CA ASP A 30 -5.78 12.33 -2.56
C ASP A 30 -6.41 11.42 -3.63
N GLY A 31 -7.53 10.75 -3.31
CA GLY A 31 -8.25 9.92 -4.28
C GLY A 31 -8.88 10.73 -5.42
N VAL A 32 -9.45 11.90 -5.12
CA VAL A 32 -9.98 12.84 -6.13
C VAL A 32 -8.85 13.33 -7.03
N ALA A 33 -7.74 13.77 -6.44
CA ALA A 33 -6.57 14.29 -7.15
C ALA A 33 -5.87 13.22 -8.00
N LEU A 34 -5.86 11.97 -7.57
CA LEU A 34 -5.26 10.87 -8.34
C LEU A 34 -5.81 10.80 -9.77
N VAL A 35 -7.14 10.82 -9.90
CA VAL A 35 -7.80 10.79 -11.21
C VAL A 35 -7.60 12.12 -11.94
N ALA A 36 -7.80 13.25 -11.25
CA ALA A 36 -7.68 14.57 -11.84
C ALA A 36 -6.27 14.86 -12.39
N LEU A 37 -5.22 14.53 -11.64
CA LEU A 37 -3.83 14.69 -12.09
C LEU A 37 -3.49 13.77 -13.26
N THR A 38 -3.98 12.53 -13.24
CA THR A 38 -3.80 11.59 -14.36
C THR A 38 -4.41 12.15 -15.64
N LEU A 39 -5.65 12.65 -15.57
CA LEU A 39 -6.34 13.27 -16.69
C LEU A 39 -5.65 14.57 -17.15
N LEU A 40 -5.25 15.44 -16.21
CA LEU A 40 -4.53 16.68 -16.50
C LEU A 40 -3.25 16.44 -17.30
N VAL A 41 -2.39 15.54 -16.81
CA VAL A 41 -1.11 15.24 -17.47
C VAL A 41 -1.34 14.61 -18.82
N PHE A 42 -2.34 13.72 -18.93
CA PHE A 42 -2.67 13.08 -20.20
C PHE A 42 -3.24 14.08 -21.22
N ASP A 43 -4.19 14.93 -20.83
CA ASP A 43 -4.77 15.98 -21.69
C ASP A 43 -3.71 16.99 -22.17
N ALA A 44 -2.77 17.37 -21.28
CA ALA A 44 -1.70 18.31 -21.60
C ALA A 44 -0.63 17.72 -22.54
N THR A 45 -0.47 16.41 -22.56
CA THR A 45 0.68 15.78 -23.25
C THR A 45 0.32 14.78 -24.33
N HIS A 46 -0.88 14.20 -24.29
CA HIS A 46 -1.35 13.09 -25.13
C HIS A 46 -0.35 11.93 -25.22
N SER A 47 0.40 11.67 -24.12
CA SER A 47 1.51 10.74 -24.10
C SER A 47 1.51 9.86 -22.85
N ALA A 48 1.35 8.55 -23.04
CA ALA A 48 1.48 7.57 -21.98
C ALA A 48 2.88 7.60 -21.32
N SER A 49 3.92 7.84 -22.11
CA SER A 49 5.31 7.94 -21.60
C SER A 49 5.48 9.15 -20.69
N LYS A 50 4.96 10.34 -21.06
CA LYS A 50 5.04 11.53 -20.20
C LYS A 50 4.23 11.37 -18.91
N LEU A 51 3.05 10.74 -18.99
CA LEU A 51 2.27 10.41 -17.80
C LEU A 51 3.03 9.44 -16.89
N ALA A 52 3.70 8.44 -17.44
CA ALA A 52 4.54 7.51 -16.70
C ALA A 52 5.74 8.20 -16.04
N TRP A 53 6.39 9.15 -16.71
CA TRP A 53 7.45 9.97 -16.12
C TRP A 53 6.95 10.85 -14.98
N PHE A 54 5.76 11.45 -15.11
CA PHE A 54 5.12 12.20 -14.02
C PHE A 54 4.87 11.32 -12.78
N ALA A 55 4.29 10.13 -12.98
CA ALA A 55 4.03 9.19 -11.89
C ALA A 55 5.34 8.69 -11.25
N ALA A 56 6.37 8.41 -12.04
CA ALA A 56 7.70 8.03 -11.56
C ALA A 56 8.36 9.16 -10.75
N ALA A 57 8.27 10.40 -11.23
CA ALA A 57 8.79 11.57 -10.54
C ALA A 57 8.12 11.76 -9.16
N ARG A 58 6.79 11.55 -9.08
CA ARG A 58 6.04 11.59 -7.81
C ARG A 58 6.45 10.47 -6.85
N MET A 59 6.71 9.27 -7.37
CA MET A 59 7.00 8.10 -6.55
C MET A 59 8.48 7.97 -6.14
N THR A 60 9.40 8.57 -6.89
CA THR A 60 10.84 8.50 -6.60
C THR A 60 11.21 9.00 -5.19
N PRO A 61 10.71 10.16 -4.70
CA PRO A 61 10.98 10.58 -3.33
C PRO A 61 10.50 9.57 -2.29
N LEU A 62 9.33 8.94 -2.49
CA LEU A 62 8.83 7.91 -1.59
C LEU A 62 9.84 6.77 -1.41
N VAL A 63 10.40 6.27 -2.52
CA VAL A 63 11.41 5.22 -2.48
C VAL A 63 12.68 5.66 -1.75
N VAL A 64 13.14 6.89 -1.98
CA VAL A 64 14.30 7.44 -1.26
C VAL A 64 14.02 7.57 0.24
N PHE A 65 12.83 8.05 0.60
CA PHE A 65 12.43 8.23 2.00
C PHE A 65 12.14 6.92 2.74
N LEU A 66 11.83 5.82 2.04
CA LEU A 66 11.79 4.48 2.68
C LEU A 66 13.15 4.14 3.32
N LEU A 67 14.26 4.67 2.81
CA LEU A 67 15.61 4.42 3.32
C LEU A 67 16.03 5.43 4.42
N VAL A 68 15.62 6.69 4.32
CA VAL A 68 16.12 7.76 5.20
C VAL A 68 15.04 8.39 6.08
N GLY A 69 13.76 8.14 5.81
CA GLY A 69 12.63 8.80 6.47
C GLY A 69 12.56 8.56 7.97
N GLY A 70 12.91 7.35 8.43
CA GLY A 70 12.97 7.02 9.86
C GLY A 70 13.91 7.95 10.63
N ALA A 71 15.11 8.22 10.11
CA ALA A 71 16.08 9.10 10.74
C ALA A 71 15.60 10.57 10.86
N ILE A 72 14.75 11.02 9.94
CA ILE A 72 14.14 12.36 9.97
C ILE A 72 13.04 12.41 11.04
N VAL A 73 12.16 11.41 11.04
CA VAL A 73 11.03 11.32 12.00
C VAL A 73 11.51 11.22 13.46
N ASP A 74 12.67 10.62 13.68
CA ASP A 74 13.28 10.51 15.03
C ASP A 74 13.90 11.82 15.53
N ARG A 75 14.08 12.83 14.68
CA ARG A 75 14.72 14.12 15.06
C ARG A 75 13.72 15.24 15.29
N PHE A 76 12.52 15.13 14.75
CA PHE A 76 11.54 16.20 14.79
C PHE A 76 10.22 15.72 15.39
N SER A 77 9.42 16.66 15.91
CA SER A 77 8.05 16.36 16.34
C SER A 77 7.24 15.84 15.16
N ARG A 78 6.70 14.63 15.30
CA ARG A 78 5.92 13.93 14.27
C ARG A 78 4.69 14.71 13.83
N ARG A 79 4.03 15.37 14.79
CA ARG A 79 2.91 16.28 14.53
C ARG A 79 3.32 17.46 13.65
N ILE A 80 4.47 18.09 13.93
CA ILE A 80 4.96 19.24 13.17
C ILE A 80 5.34 18.82 11.74
N LEU A 81 5.99 17.66 11.58
CA LEU A 81 6.32 17.15 10.24
C LEU A 81 5.07 16.89 9.41
N LEU A 82 4.02 16.28 9.98
CA LEU A 82 2.74 16.09 9.31
C LEU A 82 2.08 17.41 8.95
N LEU A 83 2.07 18.38 9.86
CA LEU A 83 1.51 19.70 9.63
C LEU A 83 2.23 20.45 8.48
N ILE A 84 3.56 20.43 8.48
CA ILE A 84 4.37 21.03 7.40
C ILE A 84 4.06 20.29 6.08
N SER A 85 4.00 18.97 6.10
CA SER A 85 3.69 18.17 4.90
C SER A 85 2.33 18.57 4.31
N ASP A 86 1.28 18.65 5.11
CA ASP A 86 -0.05 19.04 4.65
C ASP A 86 -0.10 20.49 4.15
N CYS A 87 0.54 21.44 4.88
CA CYS A 87 0.62 22.83 4.45
C CYS A 87 1.35 23.00 3.12
N VAL A 88 2.48 22.29 2.93
CA VAL A 88 3.24 22.38 1.67
C VAL A 88 2.48 21.72 0.53
N ARG A 89 1.85 20.57 0.76
CA ARG A 89 1.02 19.92 -0.26
C ARG A 89 -0.17 20.80 -0.65
N ALA A 90 -0.85 21.43 0.31
CA ALA A 90 -1.91 22.41 0.04
C ALA A 90 -1.40 23.58 -0.79
N PHE A 91 -0.24 24.14 -0.44
CA PHE A 91 0.37 25.26 -1.17
C PHE A 91 0.75 24.88 -2.60
N LEU A 92 1.40 23.74 -2.79
CA LEU A 92 1.76 23.22 -4.13
C LEU A 92 0.52 22.98 -4.99
N THR A 93 -0.53 22.37 -4.39
CA THR A 93 -1.79 22.12 -5.08
C THR A 93 -2.51 23.42 -5.42
N ALA A 94 -2.50 24.44 -4.54
CA ALA A 94 -3.05 25.75 -4.82
C ALA A 94 -2.34 26.44 -6.00
N ILE A 95 -0.99 26.41 -6.03
CA ILE A 95 -0.22 26.92 -7.17
C ILE A 95 -0.64 26.21 -8.46
N LEU A 96 -0.76 24.88 -8.43
CA LEU A 96 -1.17 24.11 -9.60
C LEU A 96 -2.55 24.53 -10.10
N VAL A 97 -3.53 24.72 -9.20
CA VAL A 97 -4.87 25.24 -9.57
C VAL A 97 -4.79 26.59 -10.26
N VAL A 98 -3.98 27.55 -9.73
CA VAL A 98 -3.78 28.86 -10.34
C VAL A 98 -3.13 28.75 -11.73
N MET A 99 -2.11 27.89 -11.87
CA MET A 99 -1.43 27.70 -13.16
C MET A 99 -2.35 27.11 -14.22
N ILE A 100 -3.23 26.17 -13.83
CA ILE A 100 -4.26 25.62 -14.74
C ILE A 100 -5.24 26.74 -15.14
N ALA A 101 -5.75 27.49 -14.18
CA ALA A 101 -6.75 28.54 -14.41
C ALA A 101 -6.22 29.68 -15.30
N THR A 102 -4.92 29.98 -15.20
CA THR A 102 -4.26 31.04 -16.01
C THR A 102 -3.73 30.52 -17.35
N GLY A 103 -3.78 29.24 -17.61
CA GLY A 103 -3.27 28.65 -18.87
C GLY A 103 -1.74 28.62 -19.00
N HIS A 104 -1.00 28.85 -17.91
CA HIS A 104 0.47 28.90 -17.90
C HIS A 104 1.14 27.59 -17.54
N LEU A 105 0.38 26.49 -17.48
CA LEU A 105 0.89 25.18 -17.06
C LEU A 105 1.65 24.49 -18.20
N ARG A 106 2.92 24.15 -17.95
CA ARG A 106 3.77 23.37 -18.85
C ARG A 106 4.12 22.01 -18.21
N TYR A 107 4.49 21.05 -19.01
CA TYR A 107 4.85 19.72 -18.54
C TYR A 107 6.02 19.70 -17.54
N PHE A 108 7.01 20.57 -17.72
CA PHE A 108 8.16 20.67 -16.80
C PHE A 108 7.74 21.07 -15.38
N GLU A 109 6.77 21.96 -15.26
CA GLU A 109 6.22 22.42 -13.98
C GLU A 109 5.43 21.30 -13.29
N LEU A 110 4.75 20.46 -14.07
CA LEU A 110 4.12 19.25 -13.55
C LEU A 110 5.14 18.28 -12.96
N LEU A 111 6.32 18.12 -13.57
CA LEU A 111 7.39 17.28 -13.03
C LEU A 111 7.96 17.86 -11.71
N ILE A 112 8.17 19.19 -11.64
CA ILE A 112 8.61 19.85 -10.40
C ILE A 112 7.55 19.63 -9.31
N PHE A 113 6.27 19.86 -9.62
CA PHE A 113 5.16 19.59 -8.70
C PHE A 113 5.20 18.14 -8.22
N ALA A 114 5.36 17.18 -9.13
CA ALA A 114 5.38 15.75 -8.79
C ALA A 114 6.49 15.40 -7.80
N VAL A 115 7.71 15.88 -8.02
CA VAL A 115 8.85 15.63 -7.12
C VAL A 115 8.65 16.31 -5.76
N LEU A 116 8.24 17.57 -5.74
CA LEU A 116 8.02 18.29 -4.48
C LEU A 116 6.87 17.70 -3.69
N PHE A 117 5.73 17.45 -4.34
CA PHE A 117 4.58 16.83 -3.71
C PHE A 117 4.93 15.43 -3.17
N GLY A 118 5.57 14.58 -3.97
CA GLY A 118 6.02 13.26 -3.56
C GLY A 118 7.02 13.28 -2.39
N THR A 119 7.85 14.31 -2.28
CA THR A 119 8.80 14.47 -1.16
C THR A 119 8.08 14.68 0.17
N PHE A 120 7.06 15.52 0.20
CA PHE A 120 6.28 15.75 1.42
C PHE A 120 5.30 14.63 1.70
N ASP A 121 4.73 14.00 0.67
CA ASP A 121 3.90 12.81 0.79
C ASP A 121 4.67 11.62 1.41
N ALA A 122 5.93 11.44 1.03
CA ALA A 122 6.79 10.38 1.53
C ALA A 122 7.07 10.44 3.05
N LEU A 123 7.04 11.62 3.65
CA LEU A 123 7.19 11.80 5.10
C LEU A 123 5.98 11.31 5.88
N PHE A 124 4.83 11.22 5.23
CA PHE A 124 3.55 10.98 5.87
C PHE A 124 3.48 9.63 6.59
N MET A 125 3.77 8.53 5.89
CA MET A 125 3.63 7.17 6.44
C MET A 125 4.51 6.91 7.67
N PRO A 126 5.81 7.23 7.68
CA PRO A 126 6.63 7.05 8.87
C PRO A 126 6.18 7.95 10.03
N CYS A 127 5.79 9.20 9.75
CA CYS A 127 5.33 10.12 10.81
C CYS A 127 4.04 9.64 11.48
N ILE A 128 3.03 9.23 10.70
CA ILE A 128 1.75 8.81 11.27
C ILE A 128 1.86 7.47 12.02
N THR A 129 2.72 6.57 11.55
CA THR A 129 2.97 5.30 12.23
C THR A 129 3.62 5.52 13.58
N ALA A 130 4.56 6.46 13.66
CA ALA A 130 5.24 6.81 14.89
C ALA A 130 4.39 7.69 15.84
N LEU A 131 3.51 8.56 15.31
CA LEU A 131 2.62 9.42 16.09
C LEU A 131 1.49 8.62 16.76
N THR A 132 0.98 7.60 16.08
CA THR A 132 -0.19 6.83 16.54
C THR A 132 -0.05 6.33 17.98
N PRO A 133 1.03 5.63 18.39
CA PRO A 133 1.17 5.15 19.77
C PRO A 133 1.39 6.27 20.81
N GLU A 134 1.73 7.48 20.39
CA GLU A 134 1.89 8.63 21.32
C GLU A 134 0.56 9.25 21.74
N ILE A 135 -0.47 9.14 20.87
CA ILE A 135 -1.76 9.82 21.08
C ILE A 135 -2.92 8.87 21.32
N VAL A 136 -2.73 7.57 21.06
CA VAL A 136 -3.77 6.54 21.19
C VAL A 136 -3.46 5.67 22.42
N PRO A 137 -4.40 5.48 23.37
CA PRO A 137 -4.26 4.51 24.44
C PRO A 137 -3.96 3.09 23.91
N GLU A 138 -3.13 2.33 24.62
CA GLU A 138 -2.66 1.00 24.16
C GLU A 138 -3.81 0.03 23.85
N ASP A 139 -4.86 0.05 24.65
CA ASP A 139 -6.06 -0.80 24.48
C ASP A 139 -6.86 -0.43 23.20
N LEU A 140 -6.71 0.79 22.67
CA LEU A 140 -7.36 1.28 21.46
C LEU A 140 -6.48 1.23 20.19
N LEU A 141 -5.19 0.91 20.30
CA LEU A 141 -4.29 0.76 19.17
C LEU A 141 -4.81 -0.24 18.10
N PRO A 142 -5.36 -1.42 18.47
CA PRO A 142 -5.93 -2.33 17.49
C PRO A 142 -7.11 -1.72 16.70
N ALA A 143 -7.92 -0.87 17.35
CA ALA A 143 -9.02 -0.17 16.67
C ALA A 143 -8.49 0.88 15.70
N MET A 144 -7.49 1.66 16.09
CA MET A 144 -6.83 2.65 15.23
C MET A 144 -6.17 2.00 14.01
N ASN A 145 -5.47 0.88 14.20
CA ASN A 145 -4.84 0.12 13.12
C ASN A 145 -5.86 -0.52 12.17
N ALA A 146 -7.10 -0.72 12.58
CA ALA A 146 -8.18 -1.17 11.71
C ALA A 146 -8.85 -0.01 10.93
N VAL A 147 -9.03 1.15 11.57
CA VAL A 147 -9.69 2.33 10.98
C VAL A 147 -8.86 2.92 9.85
N ARG A 148 -7.55 3.07 10.02
CA ARG A 148 -6.67 3.71 9.03
C ARG A 148 -6.71 3.04 7.65
N PRO A 149 -6.44 1.72 7.50
CA PRO A 149 -6.53 1.06 6.20
C PRO A 149 -7.95 1.07 5.63
N LEU A 150 -8.97 0.94 6.48
CA LEU A 150 -10.37 1.01 6.05
C LEU A 150 -10.71 2.39 5.47
N SER A 151 -10.30 3.47 6.15
CA SER A 151 -10.46 4.84 5.67
C SER A 151 -9.75 5.05 4.33
N ASN A 152 -8.49 4.62 4.22
CA ASN A 152 -7.73 4.72 2.98
C ASN A 152 -8.39 3.95 1.82
N ASN A 153 -8.86 2.75 2.06
CA ASN A 153 -9.55 1.97 1.03
C ASN A 153 -10.88 2.60 0.61
N LEU A 154 -11.69 3.07 1.56
CA LEU A 154 -12.99 3.68 1.26
C LEU A 154 -12.84 5.07 0.62
N MET A 155 -12.03 5.94 1.21
CA MET A 155 -11.91 7.34 0.77
C MET A 155 -10.87 7.51 -0.33
N GLY A 156 -9.67 6.96 -0.16
CA GLY A 156 -8.56 7.14 -1.10
C GLY A 156 -8.69 6.29 -2.36
N ASN A 157 -9.18 5.05 -2.24
CA ASN A 157 -9.17 4.12 -3.38
C ASN A 157 -10.54 3.84 -4.00
N MET A 158 -11.67 4.26 -3.36
CA MET A 158 -13.01 3.99 -3.86
C MET A 158 -13.80 5.28 -4.10
N ILE A 159 -14.17 6.01 -3.03
CA ILE A 159 -15.05 7.18 -3.14
C ILE A 159 -14.33 8.36 -3.79
N GLY A 160 -13.09 8.64 -3.36
CA GLY A 160 -12.29 9.75 -3.90
C GLY A 160 -12.10 9.66 -5.42
N PRO A 161 -11.57 8.56 -5.96
CA PRO A 161 -11.40 8.40 -7.40
C PRO A 161 -12.72 8.47 -8.19
N ALA A 162 -13.81 7.89 -7.67
CA ALA A 162 -15.13 7.97 -8.30
C ALA A 162 -15.61 9.42 -8.43
N VAL A 163 -15.57 10.17 -7.30
CA VAL A 163 -15.93 11.60 -7.26
C VAL A 163 -14.96 12.43 -8.09
N GLY A 164 -13.66 12.09 -8.04
CA GLY A 164 -12.62 12.73 -8.83
C GLY A 164 -12.84 12.64 -10.32
N GLY A 165 -13.24 11.47 -10.83
CA GLY A 165 -13.60 11.29 -12.24
C GLY A 165 -14.78 12.17 -12.66
N VAL A 166 -15.83 12.22 -11.85
CA VAL A 166 -17.02 13.06 -12.12
C VAL A 166 -16.69 14.56 -12.09
N ILE A 167 -15.97 15.03 -11.07
CA ILE A 167 -15.58 16.44 -10.98
C ILE A 167 -14.60 16.80 -12.10
N ALA A 168 -13.59 15.96 -12.36
CA ALA A 168 -12.60 16.24 -13.38
C ALA A 168 -13.17 16.24 -14.81
N ALA A 169 -14.28 15.55 -15.05
CA ALA A 169 -15.00 15.60 -16.33
C ALA A 169 -15.58 17.01 -16.60
N THR A 170 -15.99 17.72 -15.55
CA THR A 170 -16.47 19.10 -15.65
C THR A 170 -15.33 20.11 -15.56
N SER A 171 -14.44 19.95 -14.59
CA SER A 171 -13.27 20.81 -14.39
C SER A 171 -12.17 20.12 -13.58
N THR A 172 -11.03 19.92 -14.21
CA THR A 172 -9.84 19.36 -13.55
C THR A 172 -9.34 20.30 -12.43
N SER A 173 -9.43 21.63 -12.63
CA SER A 173 -9.06 22.61 -11.60
C SER A 173 -9.89 22.49 -10.33
N TRP A 174 -11.20 22.26 -10.45
CA TRP A 174 -12.05 22.05 -9.29
C TRP A 174 -11.70 20.75 -8.54
N ALA A 175 -11.44 19.65 -9.28
CA ALA A 175 -11.05 18.38 -8.66
C ALA A 175 -9.75 18.54 -7.85
N ILE A 176 -8.74 19.21 -8.41
CA ILE A 176 -7.48 19.50 -7.71
C ILE A 176 -7.69 20.51 -6.57
N GLY A 177 -8.61 21.47 -6.73
CA GLY A 177 -9.00 22.42 -5.67
C GLY A 177 -9.63 21.76 -4.46
N VAL A 178 -10.42 20.69 -4.65
CA VAL A 178 -10.96 19.87 -3.55
C VAL A 178 -9.82 19.27 -2.72
N ASP A 179 -8.79 18.73 -3.37
CA ASP A 179 -7.63 18.16 -2.68
C ASP A 179 -6.88 19.21 -1.86
N CYS A 180 -6.67 20.40 -2.42
CA CYS A 180 -6.10 21.54 -1.69
C CYS A 180 -6.87 21.82 -0.40
N MET A 181 -8.21 21.88 -0.46
CA MET A 181 -9.05 22.15 0.70
C MET A 181 -8.99 21.01 1.73
N THR A 182 -8.87 19.75 1.29
CA THR A 182 -8.75 18.61 2.20
C THR A 182 -7.42 18.62 2.95
N PHE A 183 -6.30 19.04 2.32
CA PHE A 183 -5.03 19.25 3.02
C PHE A 183 -5.11 20.39 4.03
N LEU A 184 -5.75 21.50 3.70
CA LEU A 184 -5.96 22.60 4.66
C LEU A 184 -6.80 22.14 5.85
N PHE A 185 -7.83 21.32 5.63
CA PHE A 185 -8.63 20.75 6.71
C PHE A 185 -7.79 19.83 7.60
N SER A 186 -6.98 18.94 6.99
CA SER A 186 -6.07 18.05 7.73
C SER A 186 -5.02 18.83 8.52
N ALA A 187 -4.41 19.85 7.91
CA ALA A 187 -3.47 20.75 8.58
C ALA A 187 -4.13 21.45 9.77
N GLY A 188 -5.39 21.94 9.61
CA GLY A 188 -6.17 22.51 10.69
C GLY A 188 -6.43 21.54 11.84
N ALA A 189 -6.77 20.28 11.52
CA ALA A 189 -6.96 19.23 12.53
C ALA A 189 -5.64 18.95 13.29
N LEU A 190 -4.52 18.85 12.58
CA LEU A 190 -3.18 18.65 13.18
C LEU A 190 -2.75 19.87 14.02
N PHE A 191 -3.08 21.09 13.57
CA PHE A 191 -2.80 22.32 14.32
C PHE A 191 -3.58 22.36 15.64
N LEU A 192 -4.81 21.89 15.67
CA LEU A 192 -5.65 21.82 16.88
C LEU A 192 -5.22 20.70 17.85
N MET A 193 -4.38 19.75 17.45
CA MET A 193 -3.85 18.72 18.34
C MET A 193 -2.87 19.33 19.34
N LYS A 194 -2.79 18.71 20.52
CA LYS A 194 -1.79 19.07 21.54
C LYS A 194 -0.36 18.80 21.03
N PRO A 195 0.62 19.62 21.42
CA PRO A 195 2.02 19.34 21.13
C PRO A 195 2.43 17.95 21.64
N THR A 196 3.06 17.16 20.78
CA THR A 196 3.67 15.89 21.18
C THR A 196 5.14 16.12 21.53
N PRO A 197 5.68 15.41 22.52
CA PRO A 197 7.09 15.52 22.89
C PRO A 197 7.98 15.20 21.69
N THR A 198 9.10 15.92 21.57
CA THR A 198 10.14 15.54 20.61
C THR A 198 10.76 14.22 21.10
N PRO A 199 10.95 13.21 20.24
CA PRO A 199 11.53 11.95 20.65
C PRO A 199 12.89 12.15 21.33
N SER A 200 13.09 11.52 22.48
CA SER A 200 14.42 11.44 23.08
C SER A 200 15.25 10.45 22.25
N ARG A 201 16.46 10.86 21.91
CA ARG A 201 17.39 10.08 21.10
C ARG A 201 17.69 8.73 21.77
N THR A 202 17.14 7.64 21.26
CA THR A 202 17.54 6.29 21.69
C THR A 202 18.94 6.03 21.13
N GLN A 203 19.95 6.08 21.98
CA GLN A 203 21.32 5.69 21.62
C GLN A 203 21.34 4.16 21.55
N GLY A 204 21.76 3.58 20.40
CA GLY A 204 22.11 2.15 20.44
C GLY A 204 22.31 1.42 19.13
N SER A 205 21.64 1.72 18.05
CA SER A 205 21.90 1.03 16.78
C SER A 205 21.95 2.00 15.60
N THR A 206 22.89 1.77 14.70
CA THR A 206 22.92 2.52 13.45
C THR A 206 21.88 1.92 12.49
N MET A 207 21.04 2.74 11.90
CA MET A 207 20.02 2.35 10.90
C MET A 207 20.57 1.39 9.84
N PHE A 208 21.83 1.58 9.43
CA PHE A 208 22.51 0.70 8.48
C PHE A 208 22.73 -0.74 9.02
N SER A 209 23.00 -0.90 10.32
CA SER A 209 23.16 -2.25 10.92
C SER A 209 21.83 -2.99 10.96
N GLU A 210 20.74 -2.31 11.22
CA GLU A 210 19.38 -2.87 11.26
C GLU A 210 18.91 -3.30 9.86
N ILE A 211 19.11 -2.45 8.85
CA ILE A 211 18.82 -2.78 7.46
C ILE A 211 19.67 -3.99 7.00
N LYS A 212 20.96 -4.01 7.34
CA LYS A 212 21.85 -5.12 6.97
C LYS A 212 21.41 -6.44 7.58
N GLU A 213 20.89 -6.43 8.79
CA GLU A 213 20.39 -7.62 9.47
C GLU A 213 19.08 -8.12 8.84
N GLY A 214 18.13 -7.21 8.52
CA GLY A 214 16.93 -7.52 7.76
C GLY A 214 17.26 -8.14 6.40
N ILE A 215 18.18 -7.54 5.64
CA ILE A 215 18.64 -8.07 4.34
C ILE A 215 19.30 -9.45 4.52
N ARG A 216 20.10 -9.65 5.55
CA ARG A 216 20.72 -10.96 5.82
C ARG A 216 19.66 -12.03 6.04
N HIS A 217 18.64 -11.75 6.87
CA HIS A 217 17.55 -12.69 7.11
C HIS A 217 16.74 -13.00 5.83
N VAL A 218 16.44 -12.00 5.02
CA VAL A 218 15.77 -12.17 3.71
C VAL A 218 16.61 -13.05 2.78
N ARG A 219 17.92 -12.81 2.69
CA ARG A 219 18.82 -13.60 1.82
C ARG A 219 18.90 -15.06 2.22
N THR A 220 18.87 -15.38 3.51
CA THR A 220 18.94 -16.75 4.02
C THR A 220 17.62 -17.49 3.98
N THR A 221 16.50 -16.75 4.04
CA THR A 221 15.14 -17.32 4.06
C THR A 221 14.56 -17.43 2.65
N ARG A 222 14.57 -18.63 2.08
CA ARG A 222 14.23 -18.87 0.66
C ARG A 222 12.83 -18.39 0.25
N TRP A 223 11.80 -18.75 1.03
CA TRP A 223 10.42 -18.36 0.70
C TRP A 223 10.25 -16.84 0.70
N LEU A 224 10.86 -16.16 1.68
CA LEU A 224 10.82 -14.72 1.84
C LEU A 224 11.52 -14.01 0.67
N ARG A 225 12.75 -14.42 0.36
CA ARG A 225 13.52 -13.88 -0.77
C ARG A 225 12.78 -14.04 -2.10
N THR A 226 12.25 -15.24 -2.37
CA THR A 226 11.53 -15.52 -3.62
C THR A 226 10.24 -14.69 -3.70
N GLY A 227 9.50 -14.59 -2.58
CA GLY A 227 8.29 -13.78 -2.49
C GLY A 227 8.56 -12.30 -2.76
N LEU A 228 9.55 -11.72 -2.09
CA LEU A 228 9.92 -10.31 -2.22
C LEU A 228 10.38 -9.92 -3.63
N VAL A 229 11.28 -10.74 -4.22
CA VAL A 229 11.76 -10.46 -5.58
C VAL A 229 10.61 -10.52 -6.59
N ALA A 230 9.77 -11.54 -6.51
CA ALA A 230 8.66 -11.68 -7.45
C ALA A 230 7.57 -10.62 -7.22
N ALA A 231 7.26 -10.26 -5.97
CA ALA A 231 6.34 -9.17 -5.67
C ALA A 231 6.86 -7.82 -6.16
N GLY A 232 8.15 -7.53 -5.93
CA GLY A 232 8.79 -6.31 -6.42
C GLY A 232 8.77 -6.18 -7.94
N LEU A 233 9.07 -7.27 -8.65
CA LEU A 233 8.99 -7.29 -10.11
C LEU A 233 7.53 -7.12 -10.60
N ALA A 234 6.57 -7.85 -10.01
CA ALA A 234 5.15 -7.73 -10.37
C ALA A 234 4.61 -6.30 -10.12
N ASN A 235 4.97 -5.69 -8.98
CA ASN A 235 4.63 -4.30 -8.71
C ASN A 235 5.23 -3.34 -9.73
N ALA A 236 6.50 -3.52 -10.07
CA ALA A 236 7.19 -2.64 -11.02
C ALA A 236 6.60 -2.71 -12.43
N ILE A 237 6.31 -3.93 -12.95
CA ILE A 237 5.92 -4.09 -14.36
C ILE A 237 4.40 -4.09 -14.57
N MET A 238 3.58 -4.37 -13.55
CA MET A 238 2.13 -4.49 -13.71
C MET A 238 1.35 -3.55 -12.81
N PHE A 239 1.46 -3.68 -11.47
CA PHE A 239 0.54 -2.99 -10.57
C PHE A 239 0.76 -1.48 -10.50
N SER A 240 2.01 -1.00 -10.44
CA SER A 240 2.28 0.44 -10.47
C SER A 240 1.97 1.08 -11.81
N PRO A 241 2.34 0.50 -12.98
CA PRO A 241 1.97 1.03 -14.28
C PRO A 241 0.47 0.99 -14.59
N MET A 242 -0.28 0.10 -13.97
CA MET A 242 -1.73 -0.01 -14.17
C MET A 242 -2.45 1.29 -13.86
N ALA A 243 -2.11 1.97 -12.78
CA ALA A 243 -2.72 3.25 -12.40
C ALA A 243 -2.52 4.35 -13.46
N VAL A 244 -1.49 4.22 -14.30
CA VAL A 244 -1.15 5.13 -15.40
C VAL A 244 -1.75 4.68 -16.73
N LEU A 245 -1.55 3.41 -17.08
CA LEU A 245 -1.88 2.91 -18.41
C LEU A 245 -3.36 2.51 -18.58
N LEU A 246 -4.06 2.17 -17.49
CA LEU A 246 -5.47 1.86 -17.56
C LEU A 246 -6.33 3.07 -17.96
N PRO A 247 -6.14 4.28 -17.36
CA PRO A 247 -6.77 5.50 -17.86
C PRO A 247 -6.44 5.81 -19.33
N VAL A 248 -5.18 5.62 -19.75
CA VAL A 248 -4.77 5.81 -21.14
C VAL A 248 -5.54 4.88 -22.09
N LEU A 249 -5.71 3.60 -21.72
CA LEU A 249 -6.49 2.65 -22.50
C LEU A 249 -7.95 3.10 -22.65
N LEU A 250 -8.59 3.48 -21.55
CA LEU A 250 -10.00 3.88 -21.53
C LEU A 250 -10.24 5.12 -22.39
N LEU A 251 -9.42 6.15 -22.21
CA LEU A 251 -9.60 7.44 -22.88
C LEU A 251 -9.16 7.42 -24.35
N HIS A 252 -8.04 6.75 -24.66
CA HIS A 252 -7.43 6.82 -25.98
C HIS A 252 -7.90 5.69 -26.89
N THR A 253 -8.08 4.48 -26.37
CA THR A 253 -8.40 3.32 -27.21
C THR A 253 -9.91 3.13 -27.36
N PHE A 254 -10.68 3.39 -26.30
CA PHE A 254 -12.14 3.27 -26.33
C PHE A 254 -12.86 4.60 -26.53
N HIS A 255 -12.13 5.74 -26.46
CA HIS A 255 -12.69 7.09 -26.57
C HIS A 255 -13.82 7.36 -25.57
N ASP A 256 -13.71 6.76 -24.39
CA ASP A 256 -14.70 6.86 -23.34
C ASP A 256 -14.62 8.19 -22.56
N SER A 257 -15.64 8.46 -21.79
CA SER A 257 -15.72 9.66 -20.96
C SER A 257 -14.77 9.57 -19.74
N LYS A 258 -14.36 10.72 -19.20
CA LYS A 258 -13.44 10.81 -18.06
C LYS A 258 -14.01 10.16 -16.80
N GLU A 259 -15.35 10.14 -16.64
CA GLU A 259 -16.04 9.51 -15.53
C GLU A 259 -15.79 8.00 -15.46
N ILE A 260 -15.64 7.33 -16.61
CA ILE A 260 -15.36 5.89 -16.69
C ILE A 260 -14.05 5.54 -15.99
N VAL A 261 -13.05 6.42 -16.07
CA VAL A 261 -11.78 6.25 -15.33
C VAL A 261 -12.06 6.24 -13.83
N GLY A 262 -12.84 7.20 -13.33
CA GLY A 262 -13.22 7.26 -11.92
C GLY A 262 -14.02 6.03 -11.48
N TYR A 263 -14.99 5.59 -12.27
CA TYR A 263 -15.79 4.38 -11.97
C TYR A 263 -14.94 3.12 -11.96
N THR A 264 -13.94 3.01 -12.83
CA THR A 264 -13.02 1.86 -12.85
C THR A 264 -12.22 1.78 -11.55
N PHE A 265 -11.68 2.90 -11.07
CA PHE A 265 -10.99 2.94 -9.77
C PHE A 265 -11.95 2.69 -8.59
N ALA A 266 -13.20 3.18 -8.66
CA ALA A 266 -14.21 2.90 -7.65
C ALA A 266 -14.55 1.39 -7.58
N VAL A 267 -14.68 0.72 -8.72
CA VAL A 267 -14.86 -0.74 -8.79
C VAL A 267 -13.65 -1.46 -8.20
N PHE A 268 -12.43 -0.97 -8.46
CA PHE A 268 -11.21 -1.52 -7.86
C PHE A 268 -11.23 -1.42 -6.32
N GLY A 269 -11.58 -0.27 -5.77
CA GLY A 269 -11.71 -0.07 -4.33
C GLY A 269 -12.82 -0.90 -3.70
N LEU A 270 -14.02 -0.93 -4.31
CA LEU A 270 -15.17 -1.69 -3.83
C LEU A 270 -14.88 -3.21 -3.80
N SER A 271 -14.31 -3.74 -4.87
CA SER A 271 -13.93 -5.16 -4.93
C SER A 271 -12.83 -5.50 -3.92
N GLY A 272 -11.91 -4.58 -3.63
CA GLY A 272 -10.94 -4.71 -2.53
C GLY A 272 -11.61 -4.83 -1.16
N VAL A 273 -12.63 -4.00 -0.88
CA VAL A 273 -13.42 -4.09 0.36
C VAL A 273 -14.13 -5.44 0.46
N LEU A 274 -14.74 -5.91 -0.62
CA LEU A 274 -15.35 -7.25 -0.67
C LEU A 274 -14.31 -8.35 -0.41
N GLY A 275 -13.12 -8.22 -1.00
CA GLY A 275 -11.99 -9.11 -0.73
C GLY A 275 -11.58 -9.12 0.75
N ALA A 276 -11.57 -7.96 1.41
CA ALA A 276 -11.27 -7.85 2.86
C ALA A 276 -12.34 -8.54 3.73
N VAL A 277 -13.61 -8.40 3.37
CA VAL A 277 -14.72 -9.11 4.06
C VAL A 277 -14.57 -10.62 3.90
N VAL A 278 -14.24 -11.10 2.71
CA VAL A 278 -13.96 -12.53 2.48
C VAL A 278 -12.76 -12.98 3.30
N ALA A 279 -11.66 -12.24 3.27
CA ALA A 279 -10.43 -12.54 4.02
C ALA A 279 -10.67 -12.66 5.52
N SER A 280 -11.53 -11.80 6.10
CA SER A 280 -11.84 -11.79 7.54
C SER A 280 -12.54 -13.06 8.01
N ASN A 281 -13.19 -13.80 7.09
CA ASN A 281 -13.90 -15.04 7.36
C ASN A 281 -13.12 -16.31 6.93
N LEU A 282 -11.99 -16.14 6.23
CA LEU A 282 -11.18 -17.26 5.79
C LEU A 282 -10.34 -17.81 6.97
N LYS A 283 -10.39 -19.11 7.15
CA LYS A 283 -9.45 -19.80 8.04
C LYS A 283 -8.06 -19.79 7.42
N THR A 284 -7.04 -19.68 8.25
CA THR A 284 -5.64 -19.75 7.79
C THR A 284 -5.43 -21.03 6.96
N PRO A 285 -5.02 -20.89 5.69
CA PRO A 285 -4.90 -22.06 4.82
C PRO A 285 -3.75 -22.97 5.28
N ARG A 286 -3.97 -24.28 5.19
CA ARG A 286 -2.94 -25.26 5.54
C ARG A 286 -1.69 -25.15 4.65
N ARG A 287 -1.86 -24.83 3.35
CA ARG A 287 -0.79 -24.66 2.36
C ARG A 287 -0.62 -23.18 2.03
N ARG A 288 -0.03 -22.42 2.95
CA ARG A 288 0.02 -20.95 2.89
C ARG A 288 0.74 -20.42 1.65
N ILE A 289 1.92 -20.97 1.32
CA ILE A 289 2.72 -20.52 0.17
C ILE A 289 1.96 -20.74 -1.13
N ARG A 290 1.41 -21.94 -1.33
CA ARG A 290 0.67 -22.27 -2.54
C ARG A 290 -0.59 -21.42 -2.71
N VAL A 291 -1.36 -21.24 -1.65
CA VAL A 291 -2.61 -20.44 -1.68
C VAL A 291 -2.31 -18.99 -1.98
N MET A 292 -1.31 -18.40 -1.33
CA MET A 292 -0.84 -17.04 -1.58
C MET A 292 -0.47 -16.83 -3.05
N TRP A 293 0.39 -17.70 -3.58
CA TRP A 293 0.81 -17.62 -4.97
C TRP A 293 -0.33 -17.86 -5.96
N THR A 294 -1.30 -18.70 -5.63
CA THR A 294 -2.51 -18.88 -6.45
C THR A 294 -3.30 -17.58 -6.55
N PHE A 295 -3.52 -16.88 -5.43
CA PHE A 295 -4.22 -15.61 -5.42
C PHE A 295 -3.47 -14.53 -6.22
N TRP A 296 -2.15 -14.37 -6.02
CA TRP A 296 -1.36 -13.40 -6.76
C TRP A 296 -1.28 -13.73 -8.26
N THR A 297 -1.21 -15.02 -8.63
CA THR A 297 -1.21 -15.46 -10.03
C THR A 297 -2.53 -15.14 -10.71
N ILE A 298 -3.68 -15.42 -10.05
CA ILE A 298 -5.00 -15.08 -10.59
C ILE A 298 -5.13 -13.56 -10.75
N SER A 299 -4.68 -12.79 -9.76
CA SER A 299 -4.66 -11.33 -9.84
C SER A 299 -3.82 -10.85 -11.04
N SER A 300 -2.64 -11.42 -11.27
CA SER A 300 -1.79 -11.06 -12.41
C SER A 300 -2.41 -11.47 -13.75
N LEU A 301 -2.94 -12.69 -13.86
CA LEU A 301 -3.58 -13.18 -15.10
C LEU A 301 -4.85 -12.41 -15.45
N SER A 302 -5.56 -11.84 -14.47
CA SER A 302 -6.74 -11.03 -14.76
C SER A 302 -6.43 -9.79 -15.61
N GLY A 303 -5.18 -9.31 -15.63
CA GLY A 303 -4.74 -8.24 -16.53
C GLY A 303 -4.80 -8.61 -18.02
N LEU A 304 -4.86 -9.90 -18.37
CA LEU A 304 -5.15 -10.34 -19.76
C LEU A 304 -6.49 -9.81 -20.26
N ILE A 305 -7.48 -9.68 -19.36
CA ILE A 305 -8.79 -9.11 -19.70
C ILE A 305 -8.60 -7.71 -20.29
N VAL A 306 -7.77 -6.88 -19.65
CA VAL A 306 -7.48 -5.51 -20.13
C VAL A 306 -6.81 -5.53 -21.52
N GLY A 307 -5.93 -6.51 -21.76
CA GLY A 307 -5.23 -6.64 -23.03
C GLY A 307 -6.13 -7.07 -24.20
N VAL A 308 -7.16 -7.88 -23.94
CA VAL A 308 -8.05 -8.42 -24.97
C VAL A 308 -9.42 -7.71 -25.05
N ALA A 309 -9.75 -6.86 -24.07
CA ALA A 309 -11.02 -6.15 -24.00
C ALA A 309 -11.34 -5.37 -25.28
N THR A 310 -12.57 -5.41 -25.72
CA THR A 310 -13.08 -4.67 -26.88
C THR A 310 -13.85 -3.41 -26.48
N ASN A 311 -14.32 -3.36 -25.24
CA ASN A 311 -15.06 -2.24 -24.65
C ASN A 311 -14.74 -2.07 -23.16
N TYR A 312 -15.14 -0.94 -22.58
CA TYR A 312 -14.83 -0.62 -21.18
C TYR A 312 -15.55 -1.53 -20.16
N TRP A 313 -16.70 -2.10 -20.47
CA TRP A 313 -17.39 -3.01 -19.57
C TRP A 313 -16.59 -4.28 -19.32
N GLU A 314 -15.92 -4.78 -20.36
CA GLU A 314 -15.00 -5.91 -20.23
C GLU A 314 -13.81 -5.54 -19.36
N VAL A 315 -13.25 -4.31 -19.50
CA VAL A 315 -12.16 -3.82 -18.65
C VAL A 315 -12.57 -3.79 -17.18
N MET A 316 -13.83 -3.49 -16.86
CA MET A 316 -14.31 -3.48 -15.48
C MET A 316 -14.33 -4.86 -14.79
N LEU A 317 -14.27 -5.95 -15.56
CA LEU A 317 -14.09 -7.30 -14.98
C LEU A 317 -12.70 -7.49 -14.36
N PHE A 318 -11.69 -6.76 -14.84
CA PHE A 318 -10.34 -6.83 -14.31
C PHE A 318 -10.28 -6.46 -12.81
N PRO A 319 -10.71 -5.27 -12.37
CA PRO A 319 -10.66 -4.92 -10.95
C PRO A 319 -11.53 -5.80 -10.06
N LEU A 320 -12.62 -6.37 -10.57
CA LEU A 320 -13.47 -7.30 -9.82
C LEU A 320 -12.73 -8.59 -9.43
N ILE A 321 -11.75 -9.01 -10.23
CA ILE A 321 -10.93 -10.20 -9.98
C ILE A 321 -9.60 -9.80 -9.34
N ALA A 322 -8.91 -8.81 -9.90
CA ALA A 322 -7.55 -8.43 -9.50
C ALA A 322 -7.46 -7.99 -8.04
N SER A 323 -8.36 -7.07 -7.65
CA SER A 323 -8.28 -6.43 -6.33
C SER A 323 -8.54 -7.40 -5.17
N PRO A 324 -9.62 -8.24 -5.17
CA PRO A 324 -9.82 -9.22 -4.11
C PRO A 324 -8.70 -10.27 -4.05
N MET A 325 -8.23 -10.75 -5.21
CA MET A 325 -7.17 -11.76 -5.25
C MET A 325 -5.85 -11.21 -4.73
N LEU A 326 -5.50 -9.99 -5.12
CA LEU A 326 -4.31 -9.31 -4.58
C LEU A 326 -4.39 -9.17 -3.06
N LEU A 327 -5.53 -8.72 -2.54
CA LEU A 327 -5.73 -8.54 -1.10
C LEU A 327 -5.67 -9.85 -0.34
N LEU A 328 -6.33 -10.91 -0.83
CA LEU A 328 -6.28 -12.24 -0.21
C LEU A 328 -4.85 -12.79 -0.17
N GLY A 329 -4.08 -12.61 -1.23
CA GLY A 329 -2.67 -12.96 -1.26
C GLY A 329 -1.84 -12.20 -0.23
N ASN A 330 -2.07 -10.88 -0.11
CA ASN A 330 -1.38 -10.01 0.86
C ASN A 330 -1.72 -10.38 2.31
N VAL A 331 -2.98 -10.73 2.61
CA VAL A 331 -3.36 -11.20 3.96
C VAL A 331 -2.62 -12.49 4.35
N VAL A 332 -2.46 -13.43 3.42
CA VAL A 332 -1.68 -14.64 3.68
C VAL A 332 -0.19 -14.30 3.84
N TRP A 333 0.36 -13.41 3.00
CA TRP A 333 1.74 -12.92 3.11
C TRP A 333 2.01 -12.30 4.47
N GLU A 334 1.20 -11.35 4.90
CA GLU A 334 1.34 -10.67 6.19
C GLU A 334 1.21 -11.64 7.37
N SER A 335 0.26 -12.59 7.30
CA SER A 335 0.14 -13.64 8.30
C SER A 335 1.39 -14.51 8.39
N MET A 336 2.02 -14.83 7.25
CA MET A 336 3.29 -15.58 7.23
C MET A 336 4.43 -14.74 7.79
N MET A 337 4.54 -13.48 7.43
CA MET A 337 5.53 -12.55 7.99
C MET A 337 5.46 -12.52 9.53
N GLN A 338 4.25 -12.35 10.08
CA GLN A 338 4.03 -12.27 11.52
C GLN A 338 4.27 -13.58 12.28
N THR A 339 4.11 -14.73 11.62
CA THR A 339 4.24 -16.05 12.27
C THR A 339 5.59 -16.72 12.06
N GLU A 340 6.29 -16.43 10.97
CA GLU A 340 7.51 -17.14 10.55
C GLU A 340 8.79 -16.30 10.76
N VAL A 341 8.67 -14.97 10.84
CA VAL A 341 9.80 -14.08 11.09
C VAL A 341 9.94 -13.87 12.60
N PRO A 342 11.16 -14.01 13.18
CA PRO A 342 11.40 -13.69 14.59
C PRO A 342 10.93 -12.28 14.94
N ARG A 343 10.31 -12.12 16.12
CA ARG A 343 9.69 -10.86 16.55
C ARG A 343 10.66 -9.68 16.59
N ASP A 344 11.90 -9.93 16.97
CA ASP A 344 13.01 -8.96 17.03
C ASP A 344 13.47 -8.50 15.64
N LEU A 345 13.23 -9.29 14.59
CA LEU A 345 13.58 -8.98 13.20
C LEU A 345 12.39 -8.47 12.38
N LEU A 346 11.16 -8.62 12.87
CA LEU A 346 9.94 -8.36 12.09
C LEU A 346 9.92 -6.93 11.50
N GLY A 347 10.25 -5.91 12.28
CA GLY A 347 10.29 -4.53 11.80
C GLY A 347 11.35 -4.30 10.72
N ARG A 348 12.54 -4.89 10.89
CA ARG A 348 13.66 -4.80 9.93
C ARG A 348 13.33 -5.50 8.62
N VAL A 349 12.74 -6.68 8.71
CA VAL A 349 12.31 -7.47 7.53
C VAL A 349 11.15 -6.77 6.82
N SER A 350 10.18 -6.19 7.54
CA SER A 350 9.08 -5.40 6.95
C SER A 350 9.59 -4.17 6.21
N SER A 351 10.61 -3.49 6.71
CA SER A 351 11.23 -2.36 5.99
C SER A 351 11.87 -2.81 4.66
N VAL A 352 12.53 -3.97 4.66
CA VAL A 352 13.09 -4.57 3.43
C VAL A 352 11.96 -4.99 2.48
N ASP A 353 10.85 -5.53 3.01
CA ASP A 353 9.66 -5.91 2.24
C ASP A 353 9.08 -4.70 1.48
N TRP A 354 8.80 -3.60 2.17
CA TRP A 354 8.31 -2.37 1.55
C TRP A 354 9.26 -1.80 0.50
N PHE A 355 10.58 -1.79 0.82
CA PHE A 355 11.58 -1.33 -0.14
C PHE A 355 11.67 -2.22 -1.38
N MET A 356 11.68 -3.54 -1.21
CA MET A 356 11.70 -4.48 -2.34
C MET A 356 10.42 -4.41 -3.17
N SER A 357 9.28 -4.21 -2.53
CA SER A 357 7.97 -4.14 -3.19
C SER A 357 7.78 -2.86 -4.00
N LEU A 358 8.31 -1.71 -3.56
CA LEU A 358 8.08 -0.41 -4.19
C LEU A 358 9.32 0.19 -4.84
N GLY A 359 10.52 -0.27 -4.47
CA GLY A 359 11.79 0.35 -4.90
C GLY A 359 12.02 0.35 -6.40
N LEU A 360 11.51 -0.65 -7.11
CA LEU A 360 11.59 -0.74 -8.56
C LEU A 360 10.43 -0.04 -9.30
N ALA A 361 9.41 0.43 -8.60
CA ALA A 361 8.22 0.99 -9.22
C ALA A 361 8.49 2.23 -10.10
N PRO A 362 9.32 3.21 -9.70
CA PRO A 362 9.64 4.34 -10.59
C PRO A 362 10.28 3.91 -11.92
N VAL A 363 11.20 2.95 -11.86
CA VAL A 363 11.83 2.38 -13.07
C VAL A 363 10.80 1.63 -13.91
N GLY A 364 9.96 0.83 -13.26
CA GLY A 364 8.87 0.10 -13.89
C GLY A 364 7.88 1.02 -14.62
N LEU A 365 7.51 2.13 -13.99
CA LEU A 365 6.64 3.16 -14.60
C LEU A 365 7.24 3.73 -15.88
N VAL A 366 8.50 4.15 -15.85
CA VAL A 366 9.18 4.70 -17.04
C VAL A 366 9.27 3.69 -18.17
N LEU A 367 9.68 2.45 -17.83
CA LEU A 367 9.74 1.35 -18.81
C LEU A 367 8.36 1.03 -19.38
N ALA A 368 7.32 1.01 -18.54
CA ALA A 368 5.95 0.76 -18.96
C ALA A 368 5.44 1.81 -19.94
N GLY A 369 5.71 3.09 -19.70
CA GLY A 369 5.35 4.17 -20.61
C GLY A 369 6.04 4.04 -21.96
N ALA A 370 7.34 3.70 -21.98
CA ALA A 370 8.09 3.48 -23.22
C ALA A 370 7.58 2.24 -23.99
N LEU A 371 7.39 1.12 -23.28
CA LEU A 371 6.90 -0.13 -23.89
C LEU A 371 5.45 0.00 -24.39
N ALA A 372 4.59 0.68 -23.63
CA ALA A 372 3.20 0.94 -24.05
C ALA A 372 3.14 1.83 -25.30
N THR A 373 4.09 2.76 -25.46
CA THR A 373 4.22 3.58 -26.66
C THR A 373 4.70 2.75 -27.85
N ALA A 374 5.64 1.82 -27.64
CA ALA A 374 6.23 0.99 -28.70
C ALA A 374 5.31 -0.16 -29.13
N TRP A 375 4.67 -0.85 -28.20
CA TRP A 375 3.87 -2.07 -28.45
C TRP A 375 2.36 -1.82 -28.46
N GLY A 376 1.93 -0.66 -27.99
CA GLY A 376 0.53 -0.37 -27.65
C GLY A 376 0.16 -0.88 -26.25
N VAL A 377 -0.78 -0.17 -25.61
CA VAL A 377 -1.20 -0.44 -24.22
C VAL A 377 -1.78 -1.84 -24.04
N ARG A 378 -2.55 -2.33 -25.00
CA ARG A 378 -3.14 -3.69 -24.97
C ARG A 378 -2.08 -4.78 -24.96
N THR A 379 -1.12 -4.71 -25.90
CA THR A 379 -0.02 -5.68 -25.97
C THR A 379 0.82 -5.65 -24.71
N TYR A 380 1.07 -4.45 -24.18
CA TYR A 380 1.74 -4.29 -22.89
C TYR A 380 1.05 -5.10 -21.80
N PHE A 381 -0.28 -4.93 -21.60
CA PHE A 381 -1.03 -5.66 -20.56
C PHE A 381 -0.99 -7.18 -20.76
N VAL A 382 -1.08 -7.68 -22.00
CA VAL A 382 -0.94 -9.12 -22.27
C VAL A 382 0.42 -9.64 -21.82
N VAL A 383 1.50 -8.99 -22.27
CA VAL A 383 2.88 -9.42 -21.98
C VAL A 383 3.18 -9.37 -20.47
N VAL A 384 2.84 -8.26 -19.80
CA VAL A 384 3.18 -8.11 -18.38
C VAL A 384 2.31 -8.99 -17.48
N SER A 385 1.06 -9.28 -17.86
CA SER A 385 0.20 -10.21 -17.13
C SER A 385 0.79 -11.63 -17.13
N LEU A 386 1.27 -12.10 -18.27
CA LEU A 386 1.94 -13.38 -18.39
C LEU A 386 3.28 -13.40 -17.65
N ALA A 387 4.08 -12.34 -17.80
CA ALA A 387 5.38 -12.21 -17.14
C ALA A 387 5.24 -12.16 -15.61
N SER A 388 4.26 -11.41 -15.08
CA SER A 388 3.99 -11.32 -13.64
C SER A 388 3.41 -12.62 -13.05
N ALA A 389 2.65 -13.39 -13.85
CA ALA A 389 2.07 -14.66 -13.43
C ALA A 389 3.11 -15.81 -13.44
N ALA A 390 4.13 -15.74 -14.29
CA ALA A 390 5.08 -16.82 -14.51
C ALA A 390 5.77 -17.33 -13.23
N PRO A 391 6.30 -16.47 -12.33
CA PRO A 391 6.86 -16.92 -11.06
C PRO A 391 5.85 -17.70 -10.20
N GLY A 392 4.62 -17.23 -10.15
CA GLY A 392 3.56 -17.87 -9.37
C GLY A 392 3.18 -19.23 -9.95
N ILE A 393 3.02 -19.34 -11.26
CA ILE A 393 2.77 -20.62 -11.94
C ILE A 393 3.89 -21.61 -11.66
N TRP A 394 5.15 -21.15 -11.79
CA TRP A 394 6.32 -22.00 -11.50
C TRP A 394 6.32 -22.48 -10.04
N ILE A 395 6.00 -21.61 -9.08
CA ILE A 395 5.95 -21.95 -7.65
C ILE A 395 4.82 -22.93 -7.36
N ILE A 396 3.63 -22.72 -7.92
CA ILE A 396 2.46 -23.60 -7.72
C ILE A 396 2.75 -25.01 -8.25
N LEU A 397 3.47 -25.12 -9.37
CA LEU A 397 3.81 -26.41 -9.99
C LEU A 397 5.05 -27.06 -9.35
N SER A 398 5.87 -26.32 -8.60
CA SER A 398 7.14 -26.81 -8.03
C SER A 398 6.89 -27.86 -6.93
N ARG A 399 7.41 -29.08 -7.13
CA ARG A 399 7.34 -30.17 -6.14
C ARG A 399 8.06 -29.81 -4.83
N LYS A 400 9.22 -29.13 -4.90
CA LYS A 400 10.03 -28.74 -3.73
C LYS A 400 9.27 -27.80 -2.78
N ILE A 401 8.48 -26.87 -3.32
CA ILE A 401 7.69 -25.93 -2.51
C ILE A 401 6.47 -26.63 -1.89
N ASN A 402 5.88 -27.57 -2.62
CA ASN A 402 4.82 -28.42 -2.09
C ASN A 402 5.30 -29.30 -0.92
N GLU A 403 6.57 -29.72 -0.92
CA GLU A 403 7.19 -30.46 0.17
C GLU A 403 7.45 -29.58 1.39
N ILE A 404 7.87 -28.32 1.20
CA ILE A 404 8.04 -27.34 2.29
C ILE A 404 6.68 -27.06 2.96
N ASP A 405 5.65 -26.82 2.19
CA ASP A 405 4.30 -26.62 2.71
C ASP A 405 3.77 -27.87 3.46
N ARG A 406 4.11 -29.11 3.01
CA ARG A 406 3.75 -30.37 3.69
C ARG A 406 4.59 -30.61 4.95
N GLY A 407 5.88 -30.27 4.92
CA GLY A 407 6.76 -30.40 6.07
C GLY A 407 6.33 -29.51 7.25
N ARG A 408 5.83 -28.31 6.96
CA ARG A 408 5.23 -27.41 7.95
C ARG A 408 3.96 -27.97 8.59
N LEU A 409 3.13 -28.67 7.82
CA LEU A 409 1.96 -29.36 8.35
C LEU A 409 2.32 -30.43 9.37
N LYS A 410 3.37 -31.24 9.10
CA LYS A 410 3.84 -32.26 10.04
C LYS A 410 4.44 -31.65 11.31
N GLY A 411 5.17 -30.53 11.19
CA GLY A 411 5.73 -29.80 12.32
C GLY A 411 4.66 -29.15 13.22
N SER A 412 3.55 -28.66 12.64
CA SER A 412 2.45 -28.08 13.41
C SER A 412 1.59 -29.14 14.11
N GLU A 413 1.44 -30.33 13.56
CA GLU A 413 0.74 -31.45 14.21
C GLU A 413 1.52 -32.01 15.42
N VAL A 414 2.86 -31.98 15.37
CA VAL A 414 3.71 -32.37 16.50
C VAL A 414 3.70 -31.34 17.63
N ALA A 415 3.49 -30.06 17.33
CA ALA A 415 3.42 -29.01 18.35
C ALA A 415 2.04 -28.88 19.04
N VAL A 416 1.00 -29.50 18.54
CA VAL A 416 -0.38 -29.46 19.07
C VAL A 416 -0.68 -30.62 20.04
N HIS A 417 0.15 -31.66 20.09
CA HIS A 417 0.06 -32.65 21.16
C HIS A 417 0.85 -32.16 22.40
N PRO A 418 0.19 -31.68 23.47
CA PRO A 418 0.86 -31.57 24.76
C PRO A 418 1.29 -32.97 25.13
N ARG A 419 2.58 -33.14 25.46
CA ARG A 419 3.11 -34.36 26.07
C ARG A 419 2.17 -34.75 27.19
N GLY A 420 1.62 -35.94 27.08
CA GLY A 420 0.69 -36.49 28.05
C GLY A 420 1.23 -36.29 29.47
N THR A 421 0.35 -35.86 30.30
CA THR A 421 0.45 -36.01 31.75
C THR A 421 0.94 -37.41 32.06
N ASP A 422 2.15 -37.51 32.60
CA ASP A 422 2.60 -38.73 33.28
C ASP A 422 1.67 -38.93 34.48
N PRO A 423 0.90 -40.02 34.51
CA PRO A 423 0.21 -40.40 35.72
C PRO A 423 1.20 -41.20 36.60
N LEU A 424 1.34 -40.77 37.80
CA LEU A 424 1.99 -41.46 38.92
C LEU A 424 3.31 -40.80 39.34
N GLY A 425 3.11 -39.88 40.26
CA GLY A 425 4.14 -39.49 41.21
C GLY A 425 4.36 -40.66 42.17
N GLU A 426 5.57 -41.12 42.23
CA GLU A 426 6.10 -41.76 43.42
C GLU A 426 7.13 -40.83 44.07
N SER A 427 6.75 -40.32 45.21
CA SER A 427 7.65 -39.68 46.15
C SER A 427 8.55 -40.75 46.81
N PRO A 428 9.85 -40.59 46.85
CA PRO A 428 10.65 -41.31 47.82
C PRO A 428 10.58 -40.62 49.18
N SER A 429 10.05 -41.36 50.07
CA SER A 429 10.00 -41.14 51.52
C SER A 429 11.35 -40.74 52.13
N SER A 430 11.24 -39.82 53.05
CA SER A 430 12.21 -39.51 54.11
C SER A 430 12.70 -40.76 54.82
N GLN A 431 14.01 -40.97 54.84
CA GLN A 431 14.67 -41.71 55.94
C GLN A 431 16.04 -41.11 56.25
N ASN A 432 16.05 -40.45 57.38
CA ASN A 432 16.94 -40.64 58.57
C ASN A 432 18.48 -40.58 58.46
N LEU A 433 18.91 -39.85 59.44
CA LEU A 433 20.11 -39.96 60.28
C LEU A 433 21.09 -38.81 60.05
N GLY A 434 21.34 -37.93 60.97
CA GLY A 434 21.76 -38.19 62.35
C GLY A 434 23.27 -37.97 62.49
N ILE A 435 23.60 -36.97 63.09
CA ILE A 435 24.68 -36.52 63.96
C ILE A 435 24.98 -35.04 63.68
#